data_34ca19a8c7b3485fec24386aeb38f4b5
#
_entry.id   34ca19a8c7b3485fec24386aeb38f4b5
#
_cell.length_a   1.000
_cell.length_b   1.000
_cell.length_c   1.000
_cell.angle_alpha   90.00
_cell.angle_beta   90.00
_cell.angle_gamma   90.00
#
_symmetry.space_group_name_H-M   'P 1'
#
loop_
_entity.id
_entity.type
_entity.pdbx_description
1 polymer ?
#
loop_
_entity_poly.entity_id
_entity_poly.type
_entity_poly.pdbx_seq_one_letter_code
_entity_poly.pdbx_strand_id
1 'polypeptide(L)'
;MAAGIGVFIFLMSHSIAPYFANRPIKGAAEAAFKAQLDRSVPSILRNFDIPGVVVATVVNGAPSQTYAYGYANIERREPMRTDTVFRVASISKSLTAWGVLRLVQDGKVSLDAPAERFVRRWPVPPSAFPVRAVTVRRLLNHTSGLSPGGDTYRRPDQPAQSAADLLRLGGAGTEPAALVLPAGKQFLYSVPGYTILQMMIEDQSGRPYADYMRDTVIRPLGMASSSYQWDAPLRPRTATPYVTDHGASPVDIPQDQAADSLFSTAPDLARFIAAPLPDKDLPAGAGVLSAASVAELYNNPADLQYSQMAGFAPDEPTLGFFLEPIPGRPTIVTNGGYDPGWASRFYFVPQTGDGLVILTNSDHAQPLIAHIASVWSSWRGLPPTGMTRTYRTLGSEADAVLSLIVTLAISLGAGLLLEMRSDAKRRFAFRRIAPATNALECILAICTVGLWVFAYRGVRAMPTLNTVGTLVISLFVIVVVARIILPVRSGYREQTDGKGPDFTGDLVDLRLPAAEPVDPRPASAPAEPAEADAAR
;
A
#
# COMPACT_ATOMS: atom_id res chain seq x y z
N MET A 1 -23.93 11.86 -27.19
CA MET A 1 -24.49 10.81 -26.29
C MET A 1 -23.82 9.45 -26.51
N ALA A 2 -23.83 8.87 -27.73
CA ALA A 2 -23.23 7.57 -28.02
C ALA A 2 -21.71 7.49 -27.69
N ALA A 3 -20.92 8.52 -28.03
CA ALA A 3 -19.48 8.57 -27.67
C ALA A 3 -19.25 8.63 -26.17
N GLY A 4 -20.08 9.34 -25.41
CA GLY A 4 -19.99 9.41 -23.94
C GLY A 4 -20.33 8.07 -23.28
N ILE A 5 -21.33 7.36 -23.81
CA ILE A 5 -21.67 6.00 -23.35
C ILE A 5 -20.52 5.03 -23.65
N GLY A 6 -19.89 5.13 -24.83
CA GLY A 6 -18.74 4.32 -25.20
C GLY A 6 -17.53 4.53 -24.26
N VAL A 7 -17.22 5.80 -23.94
CA VAL A 7 -16.17 6.16 -22.99
C VAL A 7 -16.51 5.64 -21.58
N PHE A 8 -17.75 5.81 -21.14
CA PHE A 8 -18.19 5.31 -19.83
C PHE A 8 -18.08 3.78 -19.74
N ILE A 9 -18.53 3.04 -20.77
CA ILE A 9 -18.39 1.58 -20.83
C ILE A 9 -16.92 1.18 -20.84
N PHE A 10 -16.06 1.89 -21.59
CA PHE A 10 -14.63 1.62 -21.63
C PHE A 10 -13.99 1.86 -20.25
N LEU A 11 -14.32 2.95 -19.56
CA LEU A 11 -13.83 3.27 -18.22
C LEU A 11 -14.29 2.22 -17.20
N MET A 12 -15.56 1.80 -17.24
CA MET A 12 -16.09 0.76 -16.37
C MET A 12 -15.45 -0.60 -16.62
N SER A 13 -15.06 -0.91 -17.87
CA SER A 13 -14.39 -2.16 -18.21
C SER A 13 -12.92 -2.22 -17.71
N HIS A 14 -12.32 -1.06 -17.43
CA HIS A 14 -10.94 -0.94 -16.93
C HIS A 14 -10.87 -0.60 -15.44
N SER A 15 -12.03 -0.49 -14.78
CA SER A 15 -12.11 -0.32 -13.32
C SER A 15 -11.57 -1.54 -12.58
N ILE A 16 -10.98 -1.31 -11.40
CA ILE A 16 -10.59 -2.39 -10.49
C ILE A 16 -11.81 -3.01 -9.77
N ALA A 17 -12.91 -2.28 -9.63
CA ALA A 17 -14.10 -2.72 -8.90
C ALA A 17 -14.68 -4.05 -9.40
N PRO A 18 -14.75 -4.35 -10.71
CA PRO A 18 -15.22 -5.63 -11.21
C PRO A 18 -14.42 -6.83 -10.71
N TYR A 19 -13.12 -6.66 -10.42
CA TYR A 19 -12.27 -7.74 -9.91
C TYR A 19 -12.62 -8.14 -8.48
N PHE A 20 -13.33 -7.30 -7.72
CA PHE A 20 -13.80 -7.59 -6.37
C PHE A 20 -15.27 -7.99 -6.30
N ALA A 21 -16.00 -7.95 -7.42
CA ALA A 21 -17.37 -8.44 -7.53
C ALA A 21 -17.39 -9.98 -7.69
N ASN A 22 -16.88 -10.70 -6.68
CA ASN A 22 -16.81 -12.15 -6.71
C ASN A 22 -18.20 -12.78 -6.54
N ARG A 23 -18.51 -13.79 -7.34
CA ARG A 23 -19.67 -14.64 -7.06
C ARG A 23 -19.41 -15.42 -5.75
N PRO A 24 -20.36 -15.46 -4.82
CA PRO A 24 -20.19 -16.28 -3.61
C PRO A 24 -19.95 -17.75 -3.98
N ILE A 25 -18.85 -18.31 -3.48
CA ILE A 25 -18.49 -19.73 -3.65
C ILE A 25 -18.28 -20.41 -2.29
N LYS A 26 -18.91 -19.86 -1.25
CA LYS A 26 -18.81 -20.36 0.13
C LYS A 26 -19.19 -21.83 0.20
N GLY A 27 -18.32 -22.64 0.81
CA GLY A 27 -18.56 -24.08 1.00
C GLY A 27 -18.44 -24.93 -0.25
N ALA A 28 -18.08 -24.34 -1.40
CA ALA A 28 -17.80 -25.11 -2.62
C ALA A 28 -16.48 -25.89 -2.51
N ALA A 29 -16.32 -26.92 -3.34
CA ALA A 29 -15.05 -27.62 -3.45
C ALA A 29 -13.92 -26.68 -3.90
N GLU A 30 -12.67 -26.99 -3.58
CA GLU A 30 -11.50 -26.19 -3.96
C GLU A 30 -11.37 -25.98 -5.46
N ALA A 31 -11.89 -26.92 -6.27
CA ALA A 31 -12.00 -26.78 -7.72
C ALA A 31 -12.77 -25.51 -8.15
N ALA A 32 -13.76 -25.03 -7.37
CA ALA A 32 -14.47 -23.81 -7.67
C ALA A 32 -13.60 -22.57 -7.40
N PHE A 33 -12.77 -22.59 -6.36
CA PHE A 33 -11.76 -21.57 -6.11
C PHE A 33 -10.78 -21.50 -7.29
N LYS A 34 -10.20 -22.65 -7.69
CA LYS A 34 -9.33 -22.73 -8.86
C LYS A 34 -10.00 -22.16 -10.12
N ALA A 35 -11.22 -22.60 -10.42
CA ALA A 35 -11.94 -22.14 -11.60
C ALA A 35 -12.20 -20.63 -11.60
N GLN A 36 -12.30 -20.01 -10.44
CA GLN A 36 -12.42 -18.55 -10.34
C GLN A 36 -11.08 -17.87 -10.57
N LEU A 37 -9.98 -18.39 -10.04
CA LEU A 37 -8.63 -17.91 -10.34
C LEU A 37 -8.31 -18.04 -11.83
N ASP A 38 -8.60 -19.20 -12.46
CA ASP A 38 -8.36 -19.45 -13.90
C ASP A 38 -9.06 -18.41 -14.79
N ARG A 39 -10.24 -17.93 -14.39
CA ARG A 39 -10.99 -16.91 -15.14
C ARG A 39 -10.45 -15.49 -14.94
N SER A 40 -9.99 -15.17 -13.75
CA SER A 40 -9.67 -13.77 -13.39
C SER A 40 -8.18 -13.45 -13.42
N VAL A 41 -7.33 -14.34 -12.90
CA VAL A 41 -5.89 -14.06 -12.75
C VAL A 41 -5.21 -13.72 -14.08
N PRO A 42 -5.43 -14.46 -15.20
CA PRO A 42 -4.74 -14.14 -16.45
C PRO A 42 -5.05 -12.75 -17.00
N SER A 43 -6.26 -12.23 -16.78
CA SER A 43 -6.61 -10.87 -17.20
C SER A 43 -5.97 -9.81 -16.28
N ILE A 44 -5.90 -10.07 -14.99
CA ILE A 44 -5.25 -9.17 -14.03
C ILE A 44 -3.74 -9.09 -14.29
N LEU A 45 -3.08 -10.23 -14.53
CA LEU A 45 -1.65 -10.25 -14.90
C LEU A 45 -1.38 -9.33 -16.09
N ARG A 46 -2.20 -9.44 -17.17
CA ARG A 46 -2.05 -8.60 -18.36
C ARG A 46 -2.38 -7.13 -18.12
N ASN A 47 -3.46 -6.84 -17.37
CA ASN A 47 -3.94 -5.47 -17.19
C ASN A 47 -3.06 -4.66 -16.22
N PHE A 48 -2.29 -5.34 -15.38
CA PHE A 48 -1.41 -4.71 -14.39
C PHE A 48 0.08 -5.01 -14.64
N ASP A 49 0.43 -5.55 -15.81
CA ASP A 49 1.80 -5.90 -16.22
C ASP A 49 2.55 -6.74 -15.17
N ILE A 50 1.83 -7.65 -14.51
CA ILE A 50 2.40 -8.56 -13.52
C ILE A 50 2.87 -9.82 -14.24
N PRO A 51 4.17 -10.19 -14.18
CA PRO A 51 4.70 -11.34 -14.92
C PRO A 51 4.08 -12.65 -14.49
N GLY A 52 3.99 -12.91 -13.18
CA GLY A 52 3.44 -14.15 -12.71
C GLY A 52 3.18 -14.22 -11.21
N VAL A 53 2.48 -15.28 -10.80
CA VAL A 53 2.07 -15.52 -9.43
C VAL A 53 2.01 -17.03 -9.15
N VAL A 54 2.39 -17.39 -7.92
CA VAL A 54 2.13 -18.71 -7.35
C VAL A 54 1.23 -18.55 -6.12
N VAL A 55 0.19 -19.36 -6.05
CA VAL A 55 -0.80 -19.37 -4.96
C VAL A 55 -0.82 -20.75 -4.33
N ALA A 56 -0.68 -20.83 -3.00
CA ALA A 56 -0.88 -22.09 -2.28
C ALA A 56 -1.96 -21.93 -1.19
N THR A 57 -2.70 -22.99 -0.95
CA THR A 57 -3.80 -23.04 0.02
C THR A 57 -3.47 -23.99 1.17
N VAL A 58 -4.00 -23.65 2.35
CA VAL A 58 -4.08 -24.52 3.52
C VAL A 58 -5.56 -24.71 3.85
N VAL A 59 -5.98 -25.95 4.04
CA VAL A 59 -7.37 -26.31 4.33
C VAL A 59 -7.40 -27.26 5.53
N ASN A 60 -8.18 -26.90 6.55
CA ASN A 60 -8.30 -27.72 7.76
C ASN A 60 -6.94 -28.03 8.43
N GLY A 61 -6.04 -27.05 8.48
CA GLY A 61 -4.72 -27.18 9.13
C GLY A 61 -3.62 -27.82 8.27
N ALA A 62 -3.95 -28.31 7.06
CA ALA A 62 -2.98 -28.97 6.20
C ALA A 62 -2.78 -28.25 4.86
N PRO A 63 -1.53 -28.18 4.30
CA PRO A 63 -1.29 -27.74 2.93
C PRO A 63 -2.15 -28.52 1.95
N SER A 64 -2.80 -27.84 1.00
CA SER A 64 -3.74 -28.43 0.05
C SER A 64 -3.20 -28.36 -1.38
N GLN A 65 -3.51 -27.31 -2.13
CA GLN A 65 -3.17 -27.18 -3.55
C GLN A 65 -2.24 -26.00 -3.80
N THR A 66 -1.54 -26.07 -4.93
CA THR A 66 -0.70 -24.96 -5.42
C THR A 66 -0.99 -24.70 -6.89
N TYR A 67 -1.16 -23.43 -7.24
CA TYR A 67 -1.48 -22.94 -8.58
C TYR A 67 -0.43 -21.93 -9.04
N ALA A 68 -0.04 -22.01 -10.31
CA ALA A 68 0.93 -21.10 -10.91
C ALA A 68 0.34 -20.48 -12.18
N TYR A 69 0.55 -19.15 -12.37
CA TYR A 69 0.05 -18.39 -13.50
C TYR A 69 1.14 -17.45 -14.02
N GLY A 70 1.19 -17.27 -15.35
CA GLY A 70 2.12 -16.36 -16.00
C GLY A 70 3.54 -16.91 -16.13
N TYR A 71 4.53 -16.04 -16.00
CA TYR A 71 5.93 -16.32 -16.31
C TYR A 71 6.85 -16.06 -15.11
N ALA A 72 7.79 -16.98 -14.89
CA ALA A 72 8.94 -16.77 -14.00
C ALA A 72 9.97 -15.83 -14.65
N ASN A 73 10.07 -15.87 -15.99
CA ASN A 73 10.87 -14.95 -16.79
C ASN A 73 10.18 -14.69 -18.12
N ILE A 74 9.84 -13.44 -18.42
CA ILE A 74 9.12 -13.06 -19.65
C ILE A 74 10.02 -13.17 -20.87
N GLU A 75 11.25 -12.68 -20.77
CA GLU A 75 12.20 -12.60 -21.88
C GLU A 75 12.58 -13.99 -22.41
N ARG A 76 12.73 -14.95 -21.49
CA ARG A 76 13.00 -16.35 -21.83
C ARG A 76 11.73 -17.17 -22.07
N ARG A 77 10.55 -16.56 -21.90
CA ARG A 77 9.25 -17.26 -21.94
C ARG A 77 9.19 -18.47 -20.99
N GLU A 78 9.86 -18.36 -19.85
CA GLU A 78 9.91 -19.41 -18.85
C GLU A 78 8.63 -19.38 -18.03
N PRO A 79 7.78 -20.43 -18.07
CA PRO A 79 6.51 -20.39 -17.37
C PRO A 79 6.70 -20.43 -15.86
N MET A 80 5.79 -19.79 -15.13
CA MET A 80 5.71 -19.92 -13.69
C MET A 80 5.37 -21.37 -13.31
N ARG A 81 6.05 -21.89 -12.31
CA ARG A 81 5.87 -23.27 -11.80
C ARG A 81 5.50 -23.24 -10.33
N THR A 82 4.86 -24.28 -9.86
CA THR A 82 4.47 -24.40 -8.44
C THR A 82 5.68 -24.49 -7.49
N ASP A 83 6.85 -24.92 -7.99
CA ASP A 83 8.10 -25.01 -7.27
C ASP A 83 9.06 -23.83 -7.56
N THR A 84 8.57 -22.77 -8.23
CA THR A 84 9.33 -21.54 -8.46
C THR A 84 9.69 -20.91 -7.12
N VAL A 85 10.95 -20.47 -7.01
CA VAL A 85 11.50 -19.82 -5.82
C VAL A 85 11.35 -18.32 -5.93
N PHE A 86 10.99 -17.69 -4.83
CA PHE A 86 10.85 -16.24 -4.70
C PHE A 86 11.66 -15.74 -3.51
N ARG A 87 12.16 -14.51 -3.59
CA ARG A 87 12.52 -13.77 -2.41
C ARG A 87 11.22 -13.31 -1.74
N VAL A 88 11.02 -13.67 -0.48
CA VAL A 88 9.75 -13.43 0.20
C VAL A 88 9.77 -12.21 1.11
N ALA A 89 10.89 -11.46 1.06
CA ALA A 89 11.10 -10.22 1.79
C ALA A 89 10.68 -10.34 3.27
N SER A 90 9.93 -9.40 3.81
CA SER A 90 9.57 -9.32 5.24
C SER A 90 8.78 -10.50 5.82
N ILE A 91 8.35 -11.46 5.02
CA ILE A 91 7.89 -12.76 5.53
C ILE A 91 9.02 -13.46 6.32
N SER A 92 10.29 -13.15 6.02
CA SER A 92 11.47 -13.57 6.81
C SER A 92 11.31 -13.30 8.30
N LYS A 93 10.69 -12.18 8.66
CA LYS A 93 10.48 -11.77 10.05
C LYS A 93 9.60 -12.74 10.83
N SER A 94 8.60 -13.32 10.19
CA SER A 94 7.73 -14.31 10.82
C SER A 94 8.48 -15.60 11.17
N LEU A 95 9.36 -16.06 10.28
CA LEU A 95 10.20 -17.20 10.56
C LEU A 95 11.27 -16.89 11.63
N THR A 96 11.85 -15.67 11.60
CA THR A 96 12.76 -15.19 12.64
C THR A 96 12.11 -15.25 14.03
N ALA A 97 10.84 -14.85 14.14
CA ALA A 97 10.10 -14.93 15.39
C ALA A 97 10.00 -16.39 15.91
N TRP A 98 9.83 -17.37 15.02
CA TRP A 98 9.89 -18.78 15.40
C TRP A 98 11.25 -19.19 15.95
N GLY A 99 12.34 -18.74 15.30
CA GLY A 99 13.70 -18.97 15.78
C GLY A 99 13.95 -18.36 17.17
N VAL A 100 13.46 -17.13 17.39
CA VAL A 100 13.55 -16.47 18.71
C VAL A 100 12.73 -17.20 19.76
N LEU A 101 11.48 -17.56 19.46
CA LEU A 101 10.62 -18.29 20.40
C LEU A 101 11.17 -19.69 20.72
N ARG A 102 11.91 -20.31 19.81
CA ARG A 102 12.61 -21.54 20.13
C ARG A 102 13.72 -21.31 21.19
N LEU A 103 14.49 -20.23 21.10
CA LEU A 103 15.45 -19.86 22.14
C LEU A 103 14.76 -19.51 23.46
N VAL A 104 13.58 -18.92 23.42
CA VAL A 104 12.76 -18.65 24.61
C VAL A 104 12.31 -19.98 25.25
N GLN A 105 11.79 -20.91 24.45
CA GLN A 105 11.36 -22.23 24.90
C GLN A 105 12.52 -23.05 25.49
N ASP A 106 13.73 -22.90 24.94
CA ASP A 106 14.96 -23.52 25.43
C ASP A 106 15.55 -22.80 26.67
N GLY A 107 14.89 -21.75 27.19
CA GLY A 107 15.31 -20.99 28.37
C GLY A 107 16.54 -20.10 28.15
N LYS A 108 17.00 -19.91 26.91
CA LYS A 108 18.19 -19.11 26.57
C LYS A 108 17.91 -17.62 26.47
N VAL A 109 16.68 -17.25 26.18
CA VAL A 109 16.21 -15.88 25.97
C VAL A 109 14.89 -15.66 26.71
N SER A 110 14.65 -14.44 27.18
CA SER A 110 13.36 -14.03 27.75
C SER A 110 12.79 -12.89 26.92
N LEU A 111 11.53 -12.98 26.53
CA LEU A 111 10.85 -11.96 25.71
C LEU A 111 10.85 -10.58 26.37
N ASP A 112 10.66 -10.51 27.67
CA ASP A 112 10.50 -9.26 28.41
C ASP A 112 11.80 -8.73 29.02
N ALA A 113 12.92 -9.45 28.83
CA ALA A 113 14.23 -8.97 29.21
C ALA A 113 14.79 -7.97 28.19
N PRO A 114 15.59 -6.98 28.62
CA PRO A 114 16.33 -6.11 27.74
C PRO A 114 17.17 -6.89 26.72
N ALA A 115 17.08 -6.54 25.45
CA ALA A 115 17.78 -7.22 24.35
C ALA A 115 19.31 -7.14 24.51
N GLU A 116 19.82 -6.07 25.11
CA GLU A 116 21.26 -5.88 25.43
C GLU A 116 21.87 -6.99 26.29
N ARG A 117 21.04 -7.74 27.01
CA ARG A 117 21.51 -8.91 27.78
C ARG A 117 21.96 -10.07 26.88
N PHE A 118 21.44 -10.13 25.69
CA PHE A 118 21.60 -11.24 24.77
C PHE A 118 22.48 -10.91 23.56
N VAL A 119 22.72 -9.61 23.30
CA VAL A 119 23.55 -9.11 22.19
C VAL A 119 24.75 -8.36 22.77
N ARG A 120 25.97 -8.88 22.52
CA ARG A 120 27.20 -8.30 23.06
C ARG A 120 27.99 -7.48 22.02
N ARG A 121 27.79 -7.76 20.75
CA ARG A 121 28.61 -7.23 19.64
C ARG A 121 28.23 -5.81 19.23
N TRP A 122 27.06 -5.33 19.63
CA TRP A 122 26.59 -4.00 19.29
C TRP A 122 25.73 -3.44 20.44
N PRO A 123 26.27 -2.52 21.24
CA PRO A 123 25.47 -1.79 22.20
C PRO A 123 24.56 -0.80 21.50
N VAL A 124 23.31 -0.69 21.97
CA VAL A 124 22.41 0.36 21.48
C VAL A 124 23.06 1.73 21.73
N PRO A 125 23.16 2.62 20.72
CA PRO A 125 23.77 3.93 20.90
C PRO A 125 23.13 4.73 22.03
N PRO A 126 23.88 5.61 22.73
CA PRO A 126 23.32 6.51 23.73
C PRO A 126 22.12 7.28 23.17
N SER A 127 21.07 7.38 23.96
CA SER A 127 19.80 7.99 23.57
C SER A 127 19.20 8.75 24.76
N ALA A 128 18.28 9.68 24.47
CA ALA A 128 17.45 10.31 25.47
C ALA A 128 16.47 9.33 26.17
N PHE A 129 16.29 8.14 25.60
CA PHE A 129 15.35 7.15 26.10
C PHE A 129 16.10 5.97 26.75
N PRO A 130 15.48 5.29 27.77
CA PRO A 130 16.13 4.18 28.48
C PRO A 130 16.32 2.96 27.58
N VAL A 131 17.55 2.63 27.23
CA VAL A 131 17.92 1.49 26.37
C VAL A 131 17.42 0.17 26.93
N ARG A 132 17.43 -0.01 28.26
CA ARG A 132 16.91 -1.23 28.93
C ARG A 132 15.41 -1.48 28.66
N ALA A 133 14.68 -0.47 28.17
CA ALA A 133 13.30 -0.64 27.77
C ALA A 133 13.14 -1.31 26.39
N VAL A 134 14.22 -1.45 25.61
CA VAL A 134 14.25 -2.21 24.36
C VAL A 134 14.30 -3.71 24.70
N THR A 135 13.13 -4.34 24.82
CA THR A 135 13.02 -5.78 25.10
C THR A 135 12.96 -6.60 23.81
N VAL A 136 13.21 -7.92 23.91
CA VAL A 136 13.09 -8.85 22.78
C VAL A 136 11.68 -8.82 22.19
N ARG A 137 10.64 -8.79 23.02
CA ARG A 137 9.23 -8.63 22.60
C ARG A 137 9.03 -7.37 21.76
N ARG A 138 9.60 -6.25 22.22
CA ARG A 138 9.46 -4.96 21.53
C ARG A 138 10.23 -4.88 20.22
N LEU A 139 11.28 -5.66 20.05
CA LEU A 139 11.94 -5.83 18.76
C LEU A 139 11.04 -6.61 17.80
N LEU A 140 10.47 -7.73 18.24
CA LEU A 140 9.62 -8.61 17.44
C LEU A 140 8.34 -7.92 16.94
N ASN A 141 7.73 -7.06 17.76
CA ASN A 141 6.45 -6.39 17.43
C ASN A 141 6.62 -4.93 16.98
N HIS A 142 7.85 -4.50 16.65
CA HIS A 142 8.15 -3.16 16.19
C HIS A 142 7.74 -2.02 17.13
N THR A 143 7.81 -2.25 18.46
CA THR A 143 7.54 -1.22 19.48
C THR A 143 8.77 -0.83 20.27
N SER A 144 9.96 -1.20 19.78
CA SER A 144 11.23 -0.90 20.42
C SER A 144 11.61 0.57 20.41
N GLY A 145 11.01 1.39 19.50
CA GLY A 145 11.38 2.78 19.31
C GLY A 145 12.66 2.98 18.51
N LEU A 146 13.25 1.92 17.96
CA LEU A 146 14.38 2.01 17.03
C LEU A 146 13.96 2.65 15.72
N SER A 147 14.89 3.38 15.08
CA SER A 147 14.71 3.96 13.76
C SER A 147 14.26 2.93 12.73
N PRO A 148 13.52 3.32 11.68
CA PRO A 148 13.05 2.39 10.66
C PRO A 148 14.19 1.65 9.96
N GLY A 149 15.32 2.32 9.74
CA GLY A 149 16.39 1.84 8.88
C GLY A 149 15.96 1.81 7.42
N GLY A 150 16.76 1.15 6.59
CA GLY A 150 16.45 0.89 5.19
C GLY A 150 17.00 -0.44 4.76
N ASP A 151 16.46 -0.97 3.69
CA ASP A 151 16.91 -2.23 3.13
C ASP A 151 18.30 -2.07 2.52
N THR A 152 19.16 -3.02 2.80
CA THR A 152 20.52 -3.08 2.26
C THR A 152 20.65 -4.28 1.36
N TYR A 153 21.12 -4.04 0.13
CA TYR A 153 21.31 -5.09 -0.86
C TYR A 153 22.75 -5.22 -1.27
N ARG A 154 23.16 -6.40 -1.68
CA ARG A 154 24.41 -6.67 -2.33
C ARG A 154 24.20 -7.54 -3.56
N ARG A 155 25.10 -7.45 -4.52
CA ARG A 155 25.16 -8.43 -5.60
C ARG A 155 25.65 -9.78 -5.07
N PRO A 156 25.30 -10.90 -5.73
CA PRO A 156 25.72 -12.23 -5.29
C PRO A 156 27.24 -12.44 -5.21
N ASP A 157 28.02 -11.68 -5.99
CA ASP A 157 29.48 -11.71 -6.05
C ASP A 157 30.16 -10.78 -5.03
N GLN A 158 29.41 -9.93 -4.35
CA GLN A 158 29.92 -9.03 -3.34
C GLN A 158 29.95 -9.69 -1.96
N PRO A 159 30.95 -9.36 -1.09
CA PRO A 159 30.95 -9.84 0.30
C PRO A 159 29.77 -9.27 1.08
N ALA A 160 29.26 -10.05 2.03
CA ALA A 160 28.24 -9.58 2.96
C ALA A 160 28.87 -8.69 4.03
N GLN A 161 28.18 -7.63 4.41
CA GLN A 161 28.51 -6.85 5.62
C GLN A 161 28.12 -7.63 6.88
N SER A 162 28.80 -7.36 7.99
CA SER A 162 28.37 -7.92 9.26
C SER A 162 27.08 -7.23 9.75
N ALA A 163 26.25 -7.94 10.52
CA ALA A 163 25.05 -7.36 11.12
C ALA A 163 25.38 -6.12 12.00
N ALA A 164 26.53 -6.13 12.67
CA ALA A 164 27.00 -4.99 13.47
C ALA A 164 27.35 -3.77 12.59
N ASP A 165 27.91 -3.98 11.40
CA ASP A 165 28.23 -2.91 10.48
C ASP A 165 26.97 -2.33 9.83
N LEU A 166 25.99 -3.16 9.49
CA LEU A 166 24.67 -2.70 9.02
C LEU A 166 24.01 -1.77 10.03
N LEU A 167 24.05 -2.11 11.32
CA LEU A 167 23.51 -1.27 12.39
C LEU A 167 24.29 0.03 12.59
N ARG A 168 25.61 -0.03 12.44
CA ARG A 168 26.52 1.10 12.70
C ARG A 168 26.57 2.09 11.54
N LEU A 169 26.51 1.61 10.32
CA LEU A 169 26.70 2.42 9.12
C LEU A 169 25.37 2.85 8.52
N GLY A 170 24.27 2.17 8.85
CA GLY A 170 23.02 2.27 8.12
C GLY A 170 23.11 1.61 6.74
N GLY A 171 21.99 1.54 6.02
CA GLY A 171 21.95 1.12 4.63
C GLY A 171 22.23 2.29 3.67
N ALA A 172 22.28 2.01 2.38
CA ALA A 172 22.44 3.06 1.36
C ALA A 172 21.31 4.10 1.46
N GLY A 173 21.67 5.32 1.86
CA GLY A 173 20.70 6.42 2.06
C GLY A 173 19.93 6.39 3.39
N THR A 174 20.36 5.57 4.36
CA THR A 174 19.77 5.53 5.70
C THR A 174 20.80 5.85 6.78
N GLU A 175 20.29 6.45 7.87
CA GLU A 175 21.11 6.76 9.04
C GLU A 175 21.43 5.49 9.84
N PRO A 176 22.51 5.51 10.66
CA PRO A 176 22.79 4.46 11.63
C PRO A 176 21.59 4.16 12.52
N ALA A 177 21.48 2.90 12.97
CA ALA A 177 20.42 2.49 13.87
C ALA A 177 20.46 3.28 15.18
N ALA A 178 19.34 3.92 15.53
CA ALA A 178 19.21 4.76 16.72
C ALA A 178 17.87 4.52 17.42
N LEU A 179 17.84 4.76 18.75
CA LEU A 179 16.60 4.78 19.52
C LEU A 179 15.98 6.18 19.42
N VAL A 180 14.95 6.33 18.58
CA VAL A 180 14.34 7.62 18.20
C VAL A 180 13.00 7.90 18.90
N LEU A 181 12.38 6.86 19.48
CA LEU A 181 11.14 6.96 20.24
C LEU A 181 11.24 6.19 21.57
N PRO A 182 10.44 6.53 22.59
CA PRO A 182 10.37 5.75 23.80
C PRO A 182 9.78 4.36 23.51
N ALA A 183 10.51 3.32 23.93
CA ALA A 183 10.11 1.93 23.72
C ALA A 183 8.75 1.60 24.36
N GLY A 184 7.90 0.88 23.63
CA GLY A 184 6.57 0.42 24.07
C GLY A 184 5.46 1.44 23.98
N LYS A 185 5.69 2.60 23.34
CA LYS A 185 4.68 3.67 23.21
C LYS A 185 4.00 3.75 21.85
N GLN A 186 4.73 3.39 20.80
CA GLN A 186 4.24 3.50 19.43
C GLN A 186 4.76 2.34 18.59
N PHE A 187 4.02 1.99 17.57
CA PHE A 187 4.50 1.13 16.50
C PHE A 187 5.42 1.96 15.58
N LEU A 188 6.62 1.44 15.36
CA LEU A 188 7.57 1.97 14.38
C LEU A 188 8.27 0.80 13.72
N TYR A 189 7.88 0.48 12.49
CA TYR A 189 8.48 -0.62 11.75
C TYR A 189 10.00 -0.41 11.64
N SER A 190 10.80 -1.38 12.08
CA SER A 190 12.24 -1.26 12.17
C SER A 190 12.94 -2.50 11.61
N VAL A 191 13.72 -2.32 10.54
CA VAL A 191 14.65 -3.33 10.00
C VAL A 191 15.80 -3.57 10.99
N PRO A 192 16.45 -2.52 11.57
CA PRO A 192 17.47 -2.67 12.59
C PRO A 192 17.04 -3.51 13.80
N GLY A 193 15.76 -3.45 14.17
CA GLY A 193 15.23 -4.30 15.24
C GLY A 193 15.41 -5.79 14.97
N TYR A 194 15.21 -6.21 13.73
CA TYR A 194 15.39 -7.60 13.30
C TYR A 194 16.86 -7.96 13.07
N THR A 195 17.69 -7.00 12.67
CA THR A 195 19.16 -7.19 12.64
C THR A 195 19.73 -7.44 14.04
N ILE A 196 19.19 -6.77 15.08
CA ILE A 196 19.52 -7.07 16.48
C ILE A 196 19.06 -8.48 16.87
N LEU A 197 17.86 -8.91 16.45
CA LEU A 197 17.37 -10.28 16.69
C LEU A 197 18.25 -11.33 15.98
N GLN A 198 18.75 -11.04 14.77
CA GLN A 198 19.73 -11.88 14.09
C GLN A 198 20.98 -12.09 14.97
N MET A 199 21.59 -10.98 15.41
CA MET A 199 22.78 -11.05 16.28
C MET A 199 22.49 -11.80 17.58
N MET A 200 21.32 -11.60 18.17
CA MET A 200 20.88 -12.32 19.36
C MET A 200 20.83 -13.84 19.12
N ILE A 201 20.22 -14.26 18.00
CA ILE A 201 20.17 -15.68 17.62
C ILE A 201 21.59 -16.24 17.48
N GLU A 202 22.49 -15.54 16.81
CA GLU A 202 23.87 -15.96 16.63
C GLU A 202 24.63 -16.06 17.96
N ASP A 203 24.50 -15.04 18.83
CA ASP A 203 25.20 -14.99 20.11
C ASP A 203 24.68 -16.05 21.11
N GLN A 204 23.38 -16.35 21.11
CA GLN A 204 22.77 -17.32 22.02
C GLN A 204 22.84 -18.77 21.51
N SER A 205 22.90 -18.97 20.18
CA SER A 205 23.05 -20.30 19.59
C SER A 205 24.50 -20.72 19.36
N GLY A 206 25.43 -19.74 19.27
CA GLY A 206 26.82 -19.96 18.85
C GLY A 206 26.98 -20.37 17.39
N ARG A 207 25.98 -20.06 16.53
CA ARG A 207 25.89 -20.50 15.14
C ARG A 207 25.57 -19.34 14.22
N PRO A 208 26.03 -19.36 12.95
CA PRO A 208 25.54 -18.42 11.95
C PRO A 208 24.00 -18.46 11.86
N TYR A 209 23.38 -17.31 11.67
CA TYR A 209 21.92 -17.16 11.64
C TYR A 209 21.24 -18.13 10.65
N ALA A 210 21.73 -18.18 9.40
CA ALA A 210 21.16 -19.05 8.36
C ALA A 210 21.21 -20.53 8.75
N ASP A 211 22.30 -20.98 9.37
CA ASP A 211 22.47 -22.37 9.83
C ASP A 211 21.55 -22.70 11.00
N TYR A 212 21.42 -21.77 11.95
CA TYR A 212 20.46 -21.94 13.05
C TYR A 212 19.04 -22.06 12.53
N MET A 213 18.61 -21.14 11.68
CA MET A 213 17.24 -21.12 11.13
C MET A 213 16.97 -22.36 10.26
N ARG A 214 17.96 -22.77 9.44
CA ARG A 214 17.84 -24.00 8.63
C ARG A 214 17.54 -25.23 9.49
N ASP A 215 18.33 -25.43 10.55
CA ASP A 215 18.26 -26.68 11.31
C ASP A 215 17.19 -26.63 12.41
N THR A 216 16.80 -25.43 12.88
CA THR A 216 15.85 -25.27 13.98
C THR A 216 14.41 -25.02 13.49
N VAL A 217 14.23 -24.36 12.36
CA VAL A 217 12.90 -23.98 11.85
C VAL A 217 12.62 -24.60 10.50
N ILE A 218 13.46 -24.35 9.48
CA ILE A 218 13.17 -24.66 8.08
C ILE A 218 13.07 -26.17 7.86
N ARG A 219 14.11 -26.93 8.24
CA ARG A 219 14.13 -28.38 8.05
C ARG A 219 13.04 -29.11 8.85
N PRO A 220 12.85 -28.82 10.14
CA PRO A 220 11.80 -29.48 10.92
C PRO A 220 10.39 -29.24 10.38
N LEU A 221 10.14 -28.08 9.76
CA LEU A 221 8.87 -27.78 9.08
C LEU A 221 8.75 -28.39 7.67
N GLY A 222 9.77 -29.13 7.20
CA GLY A 222 9.76 -29.73 5.88
C GLY A 222 9.88 -28.74 4.71
N MET A 223 10.41 -27.53 4.95
CA MET A 223 10.57 -26.45 3.97
C MET A 223 11.86 -26.66 3.15
N ALA A 224 11.93 -27.76 2.38
CA ALA A 224 13.15 -28.19 1.71
C ALA A 224 13.63 -27.27 0.57
N SER A 225 12.80 -26.37 0.08
CA SER A 225 13.09 -25.39 -0.97
C SER A 225 13.19 -23.96 -0.41
N SER A 226 13.59 -23.82 0.86
CA SER A 226 13.71 -22.53 1.56
C SER A 226 15.09 -22.36 2.17
N SER A 227 15.67 -21.16 2.03
CA SER A 227 16.98 -20.82 2.59
C SER A 227 17.15 -19.32 2.79
N TYR A 228 17.91 -18.92 3.81
CA TYR A 228 18.43 -17.56 3.97
C TYR A 228 19.72 -17.31 3.16
N GLN A 229 20.12 -18.29 2.37
CA GLN A 229 21.25 -18.22 1.43
C GLN A 229 20.74 -18.53 0.02
N TRP A 230 21.03 -17.64 -0.92
CA TRP A 230 20.69 -17.87 -2.32
C TRP A 230 21.77 -18.72 -2.98
N ASP A 231 21.66 -20.03 -2.83
CA ASP A 231 22.64 -21.04 -3.22
C ASP A 231 22.26 -21.79 -4.50
N ALA A 232 23.13 -22.69 -4.92
CA ALA A 232 22.98 -23.45 -6.16
C ALA A 232 21.64 -24.21 -6.32
N PRO A 233 21.06 -24.86 -5.29
CA PRO A 233 19.76 -25.53 -5.41
C PRO A 233 18.59 -24.57 -5.70
N LEU A 234 18.64 -23.32 -5.26
CA LEU A 234 17.55 -22.35 -5.41
C LEU A 234 17.68 -21.50 -6.67
N ARG A 235 18.91 -21.10 -7.03
CA ARG A 235 19.20 -20.18 -8.15
C ARG A 235 18.52 -20.54 -9.46
N PRO A 236 18.58 -21.80 -9.95
CA PRO A 236 17.98 -22.16 -11.24
C PRO A 236 16.45 -22.07 -11.27
N ARG A 237 15.81 -22.12 -10.10
CA ARG A 237 14.35 -22.07 -9.96
C ARG A 237 13.84 -20.70 -9.49
N THR A 238 14.75 -19.73 -9.26
CA THR A 238 14.36 -18.41 -8.80
C THR A 238 13.76 -17.61 -9.95
N ALA A 239 12.58 -17.05 -9.75
CA ALA A 239 11.96 -16.16 -10.71
C ALA A 239 12.81 -14.91 -10.91
N THR A 240 12.71 -14.28 -12.08
CA THR A 240 13.28 -12.96 -12.36
C THR A 240 12.41 -11.90 -11.71
N PRO A 241 12.96 -10.98 -10.90
CA PRO A 241 12.20 -9.86 -10.35
C PRO A 241 11.92 -8.80 -11.42
N TYR A 242 10.72 -8.22 -11.38
CA TYR A 242 10.31 -7.14 -12.28
C TYR A 242 9.96 -5.90 -11.46
N VAL A 243 10.77 -4.88 -11.62
CA VAL A 243 10.66 -3.61 -10.88
C VAL A 243 9.82 -2.63 -11.69
N THR A 244 8.90 -1.95 -11.02
CA THR A 244 8.07 -0.90 -11.64
C THR A 244 8.95 0.10 -12.39
N ASP A 245 8.57 0.42 -13.63
CA ASP A 245 9.25 1.34 -14.53
C ASP A 245 10.66 0.91 -15.00
N HIS A 246 11.20 -0.22 -14.52
CA HIS A 246 12.56 -0.69 -14.86
C HIS A 246 12.60 -2.07 -15.54
N GLY A 247 11.49 -2.83 -15.50
CA GLY A 247 11.39 -4.17 -16.07
C GLY A 247 12.19 -5.22 -15.28
N ALA A 248 12.75 -6.21 -15.99
CA ALA A 248 13.56 -7.27 -15.39
C ALA A 248 14.80 -6.74 -14.69
N SER A 249 15.03 -7.19 -13.46
CA SER A 249 16.18 -6.80 -12.64
C SER A 249 16.99 -8.03 -12.23
N PRO A 250 18.31 -7.91 -11.98
CA PRO A 250 19.08 -8.95 -11.32
C PRO A 250 18.52 -9.28 -9.94
N VAL A 251 18.75 -10.51 -9.49
CA VAL A 251 18.43 -10.90 -8.11
C VAL A 251 19.52 -10.33 -7.18
N ASP A 252 19.17 -9.29 -6.44
CA ASP A 252 20.00 -8.76 -5.36
C ASP A 252 19.70 -9.48 -4.05
N ILE A 253 20.68 -9.57 -3.15
CA ILE A 253 20.59 -10.29 -1.89
C ILE A 253 20.49 -9.28 -0.75
N PRO A 254 19.38 -9.28 0.02
CA PRO A 254 19.29 -8.47 1.22
C PRO A 254 20.36 -8.90 2.23
N GLN A 255 20.97 -7.93 2.91
CA GLN A 255 22.01 -8.20 3.88
C GLN A 255 21.45 -8.40 5.30
N ASP A 256 20.27 -7.84 5.58
CA ASP A 256 19.53 -8.02 6.83
C ASP A 256 18.79 -9.35 6.83
N GLN A 257 19.52 -10.44 7.12
CA GLN A 257 18.99 -11.81 6.94
C GLN A 257 17.70 -12.06 7.70
N ALA A 258 17.63 -11.67 8.96
CA ALA A 258 16.45 -11.88 9.80
C ALA A 258 15.24 -11.06 9.36
N ALA A 259 15.46 -9.96 8.60
CA ALA A 259 14.41 -9.08 8.13
C ALA A 259 13.84 -9.52 6.78
N ASP A 260 14.70 -9.80 5.75
CA ASP A 260 14.23 -9.82 4.36
C ASP A 260 14.90 -10.88 3.46
N SER A 261 15.86 -11.70 3.94
CA SER A 261 16.70 -12.53 3.06
C SER A 261 16.17 -13.93 2.77
N LEU A 262 14.97 -14.30 3.20
CA LEU A 262 14.47 -15.65 2.93
C LEU A 262 14.08 -15.80 1.44
N PHE A 263 14.61 -16.82 0.82
CA PHE A 263 14.14 -17.39 -0.44
C PHE A 263 13.29 -18.62 -0.16
N SER A 264 12.11 -18.72 -0.77
CA SER A 264 11.17 -19.80 -0.50
C SER A 264 10.25 -20.07 -1.68
N THR A 265 9.44 -21.12 -1.58
CA THR A 265 8.37 -21.47 -2.50
C THR A 265 7.00 -21.37 -1.82
N ALA A 266 5.93 -21.25 -2.59
CA ALA A 266 4.59 -21.20 -2.02
C ALA A 266 4.21 -22.50 -1.26
N PRO A 267 4.57 -23.73 -1.73
CA PRO A 267 4.36 -24.94 -0.95
C PRO A 267 5.09 -24.95 0.41
N ASP A 268 6.32 -24.44 0.47
CA ASP A 268 7.06 -24.39 1.73
C ASP A 268 6.44 -23.37 2.71
N LEU A 269 6.04 -22.21 2.22
CA LEU A 269 5.32 -21.26 3.06
C LEU A 269 3.93 -21.77 3.47
N ALA A 270 3.28 -22.59 2.66
CA ALA A 270 2.05 -23.27 3.06
C ALA A 270 2.28 -24.22 4.25
N ARG A 271 3.43 -24.93 4.30
CA ARG A 271 3.83 -25.72 5.48
C ARG A 271 4.09 -24.82 6.69
N PHE A 272 4.75 -23.68 6.47
CA PHE A 272 5.02 -22.73 7.55
C PHE A 272 3.73 -22.20 8.18
N ILE A 273 2.76 -21.73 7.37
CA ILE A 273 1.51 -21.19 7.92
C ILE A 273 0.53 -22.29 8.40
N ALA A 274 0.72 -23.53 8.01
CA ALA A 274 0.00 -24.67 8.58
C ALA A 274 0.55 -25.07 9.96
N ALA A 275 1.84 -24.88 10.20
CA ALA A 275 2.50 -25.32 11.44
C ALA A 275 1.91 -24.72 12.74
N PRO A 276 1.45 -23.46 12.81
CA PRO A 276 0.76 -22.94 13.99
C PRO A 276 -0.68 -23.45 14.14
N LEU A 277 -1.25 -24.06 13.11
CA LEU A 277 -2.63 -24.52 13.10
C LEU A 277 -2.73 -25.93 13.71
N PRO A 278 -3.77 -26.23 14.51
CA PRO A 278 -3.98 -27.58 14.97
C PRO A 278 -4.38 -28.46 13.78
N ASP A 279 -3.68 -29.53 13.58
CA ASP A 279 -4.02 -30.62 12.66
C ASP A 279 -4.44 -31.85 13.49
N LYS A 280 -5.22 -32.75 12.91
CA LYS A 280 -5.65 -34.00 13.56
C LYS A 280 -4.46 -34.91 13.93
N ASP A 281 -3.34 -34.81 13.22
CA ASP A 281 -2.17 -35.68 13.35
C ASP A 281 -0.98 -34.99 14.09
N LEU A 282 -0.96 -33.64 14.15
CA LEU A 282 0.14 -32.88 14.75
C LEU A 282 -0.37 -31.76 15.66
N PRO A 283 0.21 -31.60 16.85
CA PRO A 283 -0.09 -30.44 17.69
C PRO A 283 0.40 -29.15 17.04
N ALA A 284 -0.24 -28.04 17.39
CA ALA A 284 0.22 -26.70 16.98
C ALA A 284 1.72 -26.51 17.25
N GLY A 285 2.45 -25.99 16.27
CA GLY A 285 3.89 -25.80 16.33
C GLY A 285 4.71 -26.89 15.63
N ALA A 286 4.06 -27.94 15.10
CA ALA A 286 4.67 -29.00 14.25
C ALA A 286 6.02 -29.52 14.82
N GLY A 287 6.12 -29.69 16.14
CA GLY A 287 7.33 -30.15 16.82
C GLY A 287 8.48 -29.12 16.95
N VAL A 288 8.38 -27.96 16.32
CA VAL A 288 9.36 -26.86 16.47
C VAL A 288 9.07 -26.03 17.72
N LEU A 289 7.83 -25.60 17.86
CA LEU A 289 7.36 -24.82 19.01
C LEU A 289 6.30 -25.61 19.79
N SER A 290 6.19 -25.35 21.08
CA SER A 290 5.06 -25.81 21.88
C SER A 290 3.79 -25.03 21.54
N ALA A 291 2.61 -25.57 21.84
CA ALA A 291 1.35 -24.87 21.69
C ALA A 291 1.31 -23.53 22.45
N ALA A 292 1.95 -23.47 23.63
CA ALA A 292 2.08 -22.24 24.40
C ALA A 292 2.94 -21.19 23.68
N SER A 293 4.07 -21.60 23.08
CA SER A 293 4.90 -20.69 22.28
C SER A 293 4.20 -20.21 21.01
N VAL A 294 3.41 -21.08 20.37
CA VAL A 294 2.58 -20.70 19.21
C VAL A 294 1.51 -19.69 19.61
N ALA A 295 0.84 -19.92 20.75
CA ALA A 295 -0.16 -18.98 21.25
C ALA A 295 0.45 -17.59 21.53
N GLU A 296 1.70 -17.53 22.01
CA GLU A 296 2.42 -16.28 22.25
C GLU A 296 2.67 -15.48 20.96
N LEU A 297 2.81 -16.14 19.79
CA LEU A 297 3.05 -15.47 18.51
C LEU A 297 1.93 -14.48 18.12
N TYR A 298 0.68 -14.79 18.41
CA TYR A 298 -0.46 -14.01 17.91
C TYR A 298 -1.57 -13.75 18.95
N ASN A 299 -1.50 -14.27 20.16
CA ASN A 299 -2.50 -14.02 21.21
C ASN A 299 -2.17 -12.83 22.10
N ASN A 300 -1.05 -12.16 21.86
CA ASN A 300 -0.56 -11.06 22.68
C ASN A 300 -0.23 -9.84 21.80
N PRO A 301 -1.26 -9.19 21.21
CA PRO A 301 -1.07 -8.00 20.41
C PRO A 301 -0.44 -6.90 21.26
N ALA A 302 0.36 -6.05 20.64
CA ALA A 302 0.85 -4.85 21.29
C ALA A 302 -0.34 -3.91 21.54
N ASP A 303 -0.57 -3.55 22.82
CA ASP A 303 -1.57 -2.56 23.20
C ASP A 303 -1.11 -1.16 22.74
N LEU A 304 -1.42 -0.81 21.51
CA LEU A 304 -0.99 0.43 20.87
C LEU A 304 -2.17 1.17 20.30
N GLN A 305 -2.27 2.45 20.64
CA GLN A 305 -3.33 3.33 20.13
C GLN A 305 -3.25 3.61 18.62
N TYR A 306 -2.16 3.26 17.94
CA TYR A 306 -2.00 3.48 16.49
C TYR A 306 -1.02 2.48 15.86
N SER A 307 -1.57 1.61 15.03
CA SER A 307 -0.85 0.87 14.03
C SER A 307 -1.39 1.27 12.65
N GLN A 308 -0.91 2.38 12.10
CA GLN A 308 -1.10 2.68 10.69
C GLN A 308 0.20 2.33 9.96
N MET A 309 0.29 1.13 9.43
CA MET A 309 1.17 0.92 8.29
C MET A 309 0.57 1.67 7.10
N ALA A 310 1.36 2.53 6.50
CA ALA A 310 0.94 3.45 5.44
C ALA A 310 0.00 2.78 4.43
N GLY A 311 -1.28 3.13 4.48
CA GLY A 311 -2.28 2.79 3.48
C GLY A 311 -2.96 1.42 3.59
N PHE A 312 -2.62 0.58 4.56
CA PHE A 312 -3.32 -0.69 4.81
C PHE A 312 -4.20 -0.59 6.06
N ALA A 313 -5.26 -1.40 6.11
CA ALA A 313 -6.18 -1.43 7.24
C ALA A 313 -5.42 -1.59 8.58
N PRO A 314 -5.94 -1.05 9.69
CA PRO A 314 -5.27 -1.15 10.98
C PRO A 314 -5.10 -2.62 11.37
N ASP A 315 -3.87 -3.10 11.22
CA ASP A 315 -3.46 -4.42 11.65
C ASP A 315 -2.78 -4.29 13.00
N GLU A 316 -3.07 -5.20 13.93
CA GLU A 316 -2.44 -5.23 15.24
C GLU A 316 -1.10 -5.97 15.16
N PRO A 317 0.06 -5.32 15.42
CA PRO A 317 1.35 -5.99 15.37
C PRO A 317 1.51 -6.97 16.53
N THR A 318 2.04 -8.15 16.23
CA THR A 318 2.40 -9.18 17.20
C THR A 318 3.84 -9.64 16.99
N LEU A 319 4.21 -10.80 17.52
CA LEU A 319 5.60 -11.29 17.43
C LEU A 319 5.92 -11.78 15.99
N GLY A 320 6.22 -10.84 15.10
CA GLY A 320 6.56 -11.11 13.71
C GLY A 320 5.37 -11.35 12.78
N PHE A 321 4.14 -11.10 13.24
CA PHE A 321 2.90 -11.18 12.47
C PHE A 321 2.04 -9.94 12.69
N PHE A 322 0.95 -9.86 11.94
CA PHE A 322 -0.10 -8.87 12.11
C PHE A 322 -1.44 -9.57 12.25
N LEU A 323 -2.31 -9.04 13.09
CA LEU A 323 -3.68 -9.50 13.23
C LEU A 323 -4.63 -8.54 12.53
N GLU A 324 -5.59 -9.10 11.83
CA GLU A 324 -6.75 -8.37 11.31
C GLU A 324 -7.97 -8.77 12.17
N PRO A 325 -8.20 -8.11 13.33
CA PRO A 325 -9.36 -8.41 14.16
C PRO A 325 -10.63 -7.88 13.51
N ILE A 326 -11.66 -8.70 13.46
CA ILE A 326 -12.97 -8.31 12.96
C ILE A 326 -14.00 -8.68 14.03
N PRO A 327 -14.73 -7.71 14.63
CA PRO A 327 -15.66 -7.98 15.71
C PRO A 327 -16.66 -9.10 15.37
N GLY A 328 -16.75 -10.11 16.24
CA GLY A 328 -17.64 -11.27 16.06
C GLY A 328 -17.27 -12.22 14.92
N ARG A 329 -16.04 -12.14 14.41
CA ARG A 329 -15.53 -13.00 13.33
C ARG A 329 -14.18 -13.62 13.73
N PRO A 330 -13.75 -14.71 13.06
CA PRO A 330 -12.41 -15.24 13.24
C PRO A 330 -11.33 -14.19 12.91
N THR A 331 -10.28 -14.15 13.72
CA THR A 331 -9.11 -13.29 13.48
C THR A 331 -8.28 -13.86 12.35
N ILE A 332 -7.93 -13.02 11.39
CA ILE A 332 -6.99 -13.35 10.32
C ILE A 332 -5.59 -12.97 10.78
N VAL A 333 -4.66 -13.91 10.74
CA VAL A 333 -3.22 -13.67 10.97
C VAL A 333 -2.54 -13.52 9.61
N THR A 334 -1.70 -12.51 9.47
CA THR A 334 -1.07 -12.18 8.18
C THR A 334 0.35 -11.66 8.37
N ASN A 335 1.15 -11.77 7.34
CA ASN A 335 2.31 -10.95 7.07
C ASN A 335 2.52 -10.86 5.56
N GLY A 336 3.25 -9.84 5.11
CA GLY A 336 3.60 -9.64 3.71
C GLY A 336 5.05 -9.21 3.57
N GLY A 337 5.57 -9.40 2.39
CA GLY A 337 6.87 -8.93 1.98
C GLY A 337 6.74 -8.06 0.74
N TYR A 338 7.52 -7.01 0.69
CA TYR A 338 7.60 -6.09 -0.42
C TYR A 338 9.05 -5.63 -0.59
N ASP A 339 9.60 -5.93 -1.76
CA ASP A 339 10.95 -5.55 -2.18
C ASP A 339 10.94 -5.19 -3.67
N PRO A 340 11.93 -4.48 -4.18
CA PRO A 340 12.01 -4.23 -5.61
C PRO A 340 11.88 -5.50 -6.44
N GLY A 341 10.84 -5.56 -7.27
CA GLY A 341 10.51 -6.72 -8.10
C GLY A 341 9.85 -7.90 -7.39
N TRP A 342 9.46 -7.78 -6.13
CA TRP A 342 8.85 -8.84 -5.35
C TRP A 342 7.69 -8.34 -4.51
N ALA A 343 6.59 -9.07 -4.52
CA ALA A 343 5.52 -8.91 -3.54
C ALA A 343 5.01 -10.29 -3.11
N SER A 344 4.88 -10.48 -1.81
CA SER A 344 4.45 -11.71 -1.19
C SER A 344 3.45 -11.44 -0.07
N ARG A 345 2.55 -12.38 0.15
CA ARG A 345 1.64 -12.30 1.30
C ARG A 345 1.17 -13.68 1.71
N PHE A 346 0.96 -13.87 2.99
CA PHE A 346 0.20 -14.99 3.51
C PHE A 346 -0.90 -14.52 4.46
N TYR A 347 -1.91 -15.38 4.58
CA TYR A 347 -3.00 -15.28 5.55
C TYR A 347 -3.24 -16.65 6.15
N PHE A 348 -3.59 -16.72 7.41
CA PHE A 348 -4.16 -17.92 8.01
C PHE A 348 -5.14 -17.57 9.13
N VAL A 349 -6.03 -18.50 9.44
CA VAL A 349 -7.10 -18.34 10.42
C VAL A 349 -7.02 -19.49 11.41
N PRO A 350 -6.48 -19.26 12.62
CA PRO A 350 -6.31 -20.33 13.62
C PRO A 350 -7.59 -21.07 13.95
N GLN A 351 -8.72 -20.37 13.97
CA GLN A 351 -10.02 -20.96 14.34
C GLN A 351 -10.62 -21.91 13.30
N THR A 352 -10.27 -21.75 12.02
CA THR A 352 -10.82 -22.57 10.92
C THR A 352 -9.80 -23.50 10.30
N GLY A 353 -8.52 -23.31 10.59
CA GLY A 353 -7.43 -24.06 9.95
C GLY A 353 -7.20 -23.70 8.48
N ASP A 354 -7.68 -22.54 8.04
CA ASP A 354 -7.56 -22.09 6.66
C ASP A 354 -6.33 -21.19 6.47
N GLY A 355 -5.68 -21.31 5.31
CA GLY A 355 -4.55 -20.45 4.97
C GLY A 355 -4.42 -20.21 3.47
N LEU A 356 -3.68 -19.16 3.14
CA LEU A 356 -3.40 -18.73 1.78
C LEU A 356 -2.00 -18.14 1.71
N VAL A 357 -1.23 -18.54 0.70
CA VAL A 357 0.07 -17.96 0.35
C VAL A 357 0.00 -17.44 -1.07
N ILE A 358 0.53 -16.24 -1.31
CA ILE A 358 0.60 -15.59 -2.62
C ILE A 358 2.01 -15.05 -2.81
N LEU A 359 2.71 -15.49 -3.85
CA LEU A 359 4.06 -15.05 -4.21
C LEU A 359 4.07 -14.53 -5.64
N THR A 360 4.64 -13.33 -5.85
CA THR A 360 4.74 -12.72 -7.17
C THR A 360 6.16 -12.21 -7.43
N ASN A 361 6.55 -12.16 -8.68
CA ASN A 361 7.81 -11.59 -9.13
C ASN A 361 7.62 -10.16 -9.69
N SER A 362 6.85 -9.34 -8.96
CA SER A 362 6.56 -7.95 -9.30
C SER A 362 6.28 -7.15 -8.05
N ASP A 363 6.82 -5.93 -7.95
CA ASP A 363 6.59 -5.02 -6.83
C ASP A 363 5.26 -4.23 -6.92
N HIS A 364 4.53 -4.32 -8.04
CA HIS A 364 3.20 -3.69 -8.19
C HIS A 364 2.03 -4.68 -8.18
N ALA A 365 2.22 -5.87 -7.60
CA ALA A 365 1.23 -6.93 -7.61
C ALA A 365 0.15 -6.84 -6.51
N GLN A 366 0.09 -5.77 -5.71
CA GLN A 366 -0.87 -5.64 -4.62
C GLN A 366 -2.34 -5.77 -5.05
N PRO A 367 -2.79 -5.24 -6.21
CA PRO A 367 -4.17 -5.45 -6.67
C PRO A 367 -4.49 -6.92 -6.92
N LEU A 368 -3.54 -7.68 -7.47
CA LEU A 368 -3.66 -9.12 -7.69
C LEU A 368 -3.75 -9.88 -6.37
N ILE A 369 -2.87 -9.55 -5.41
CA ILE A 369 -2.87 -10.14 -4.07
C ILE A 369 -4.22 -9.88 -3.38
N ALA A 370 -4.72 -8.65 -3.42
CA ALA A 370 -6.01 -8.29 -2.85
C ALA A 370 -7.18 -9.05 -3.51
N HIS A 371 -7.14 -9.22 -4.85
CA HIS A 371 -8.14 -10.00 -5.58
C HIS A 371 -8.13 -11.47 -5.17
N ILE A 372 -6.96 -12.12 -5.18
CA ILE A 372 -6.83 -13.54 -4.80
C ILE A 372 -7.31 -13.75 -3.35
N ALA A 373 -6.92 -12.87 -2.42
CA ALA A 373 -7.39 -12.88 -1.04
C ALA A 373 -8.91 -12.71 -0.94
N SER A 374 -9.52 -11.88 -1.80
CA SER A 374 -10.98 -11.71 -1.88
C SER A 374 -11.68 -12.99 -2.33
N VAL A 375 -11.15 -13.67 -3.34
CA VAL A 375 -11.68 -14.96 -3.82
C VAL A 375 -11.57 -16.03 -2.73
N TRP A 376 -10.42 -16.12 -2.05
CA TRP A 376 -10.19 -17.03 -0.94
C TRP A 376 -11.14 -16.79 0.23
N SER A 377 -11.27 -15.54 0.67
CA SER A 377 -12.21 -15.18 1.75
C SER A 377 -13.64 -15.57 1.40
N SER A 378 -14.07 -15.31 0.14
CA SER A 378 -15.40 -15.71 -0.35
C SER A 378 -15.58 -17.23 -0.35
N TRP A 379 -14.57 -17.98 -0.76
CA TRP A 379 -14.59 -19.44 -0.78
C TRP A 379 -14.71 -20.03 0.64
N ARG A 380 -13.87 -19.54 1.57
CA ARG A 380 -13.86 -20.06 2.94
C ARG A 380 -14.96 -19.45 3.84
N GLY A 381 -15.77 -18.52 3.32
CA GLY A 381 -16.82 -17.82 4.08
C GLY A 381 -16.26 -16.91 5.15
N LEU A 382 -15.03 -16.44 4.95
CA LEU A 382 -14.31 -15.51 5.83
C LEU A 382 -14.68 -14.05 5.50
N PRO A 383 -14.47 -13.12 6.42
CA PRO A 383 -14.56 -11.70 6.11
C PRO A 383 -13.49 -11.29 5.08
N PRO A 384 -13.73 -10.23 4.31
CA PRO A 384 -12.71 -9.68 3.42
C PRO A 384 -11.47 -9.26 4.21
N THR A 385 -10.27 -9.60 3.72
CA THR A 385 -9.00 -9.17 4.33
C THR A 385 -8.85 -7.65 4.29
N GLY A 386 -7.98 -7.09 5.14
CA GLY A 386 -7.67 -5.65 5.19
C GLY A 386 -7.28 -5.11 3.83
N MET A 387 -6.37 -5.80 3.14
CA MET A 387 -5.97 -5.44 1.78
C MET A 387 -7.15 -5.46 0.80
N THR A 388 -8.03 -6.47 0.87
CA THR A 388 -9.25 -6.51 0.05
C THR A 388 -10.16 -5.32 0.33
N ARG A 389 -10.36 -4.95 1.61
CA ARG A 389 -11.18 -3.78 1.98
C ARG A 389 -10.59 -2.50 1.41
N THR A 390 -9.29 -2.28 1.61
CA THR A 390 -8.57 -1.11 1.10
C THR A 390 -8.71 -0.97 -0.42
N TYR A 391 -8.43 -2.04 -1.17
CA TYR A 391 -8.52 -1.97 -2.64
C TYR A 391 -9.96 -1.84 -3.17
N ARG A 392 -10.97 -2.38 -2.46
CA ARG A 392 -12.37 -2.11 -2.78
C ARG A 392 -12.73 -0.64 -2.60
N THR A 393 -12.31 -0.03 -1.50
CA THR A 393 -12.56 1.39 -1.22
C THR A 393 -11.84 2.27 -2.25
N LEU A 394 -10.54 2.07 -2.47
CA LEU A 394 -9.77 2.80 -3.48
C LEU A 394 -10.38 2.66 -4.88
N GLY A 395 -10.82 1.45 -5.25
CA GLY A 395 -11.50 1.22 -6.52
C GLY A 395 -12.80 2.00 -6.64
N SER A 396 -13.65 1.98 -5.62
CA SER A 396 -14.92 2.71 -5.63
C SER A 396 -14.74 4.23 -5.64
N GLU A 397 -13.73 4.74 -4.91
CA GLU A 397 -13.39 6.17 -4.90
C GLU A 397 -12.85 6.62 -6.26
N ALA A 398 -11.93 5.85 -6.86
CA ALA A 398 -11.40 6.14 -8.19
C ALA A 398 -12.50 6.13 -9.25
N ASP A 399 -13.43 5.17 -9.20
CA ASP A 399 -14.57 5.09 -10.12
C ASP A 399 -15.54 6.27 -9.94
N ALA A 400 -15.79 6.72 -8.71
CA ALA A 400 -16.63 7.87 -8.40
C ALA A 400 -16.00 9.17 -8.96
N VAL A 401 -14.71 9.39 -8.71
CA VAL A 401 -13.96 10.55 -9.22
C VAL A 401 -13.96 10.56 -10.75
N LEU A 402 -13.66 9.41 -11.36
CA LEU A 402 -13.63 9.28 -12.81
C LEU A 402 -15.00 9.51 -13.44
N SER A 403 -16.07 8.98 -12.84
CA SER A 403 -17.46 9.21 -13.26
C SER A 403 -17.84 10.68 -13.18
N LEU A 404 -17.40 11.38 -12.12
CA LEU A 404 -17.62 12.82 -11.97
C LEU A 404 -16.91 13.60 -13.09
N ILE A 405 -15.63 13.30 -13.36
CA ILE A 405 -14.85 13.95 -14.42
C ILE A 405 -15.49 13.75 -15.80
N VAL A 406 -15.90 12.52 -16.10
CA VAL A 406 -16.58 12.19 -17.37
C VAL A 406 -17.90 12.97 -17.49
N THR A 407 -18.70 13.01 -16.42
CA THR A 407 -19.98 13.74 -16.41
C THR A 407 -19.76 15.23 -16.64
N LEU A 408 -18.77 15.83 -16.01
CA LEU A 408 -18.39 17.23 -16.21
C LEU A 408 -17.91 17.48 -17.65
N ALA A 409 -17.05 16.63 -18.20
CA ALA A 409 -16.55 16.73 -19.56
C ALA A 409 -17.69 16.63 -20.61
N ILE A 410 -18.62 15.69 -20.42
CA ILE A 410 -19.80 15.53 -21.28
C ILE A 410 -20.71 16.77 -21.20
N SER A 411 -20.95 17.28 -19.98
CA SER A 411 -21.82 18.45 -19.77
C SER A 411 -21.24 19.71 -20.41
N LEU A 412 -19.93 19.95 -20.25
CA LEU A 412 -19.21 21.07 -20.86
C LEU A 412 -19.17 20.94 -22.39
N GLY A 413 -18.90 19.74 -22.91
CA GLY A 413 -18.89 19.44 -24.34
C GLY A 413 -20.29 19.62 -24.98
N ALA A 414 -21.36 19.17 -24.32
CA ALA A 414 -22.73 19.36 -24.76
C ALA A 414 -23.10 20.86 -24.75
N GLY A 415 -22.73 21.60 -23.71
CA GLY A 415 -22.89 23.05 -23.65
C GLY A 415 -22.21 23.76 -24.83
N LEU A 416 -20.94 23.39 -25.11
CA LEU A 416 -20.20 23.93 -26.25
C LEU A 416 -20.87 23.62 -27.59
N LEU A 417 -21.33 22.37 -27.79
CA LEU A 417 -22.04 21.97 -29.02
C LEU A 417 -23.37 22.69 -29.20
N LEU A 418 -24.13 22.94 -28.13
CA LEU A 418 -25.37 23.72 -28.16
C LEU A 418 -25.07 25.17 -28.50
N GLU A 419 -24.03 25.77 -27.90
CA GLU A 419 -23.56 27.12 -28.26
C GLU A 419 -23.11 27.20 -29.72
N MET A 420 -22.48 26.16 -30.26
CA MET A 420 -22.06 26.08 -31.67
C MET A 420 -23.23 25.93 -32.65
N ARG A 421 -24.30 25.23 -32.27
CA ARG A 421 -25.47 25.00 -33.13
C ARG A 421 -26.44 26.16 -33.16
N SER A 422 -26.39 27.05 -32.19
CA SER A 422 -27.45 28.06 -32.03
C SER A 422 -27.41 29.21 -33.01
N ASP A 423 -26.46 29.32 -33.98
CA ASP A 423 -26.54 30.29 -35.09
C ASP A 423 -25.62 30.14 -36.31
N ALA A 424 -26.19 30.47 -37.45
CA ALA A 424 -25.58 30.48 -38.77
C ALA A 424 -24.83 31.79 -39.14
N LYS A 425 -24.75 32.81 -38.25
CA LYS A 425 -24.06 34.09 -38.51
C LYS A 425 -23.06 34.40 -37.39
N ARG A 426 -21.87 33.79 -37.44
CA ARG A 426 -20.78 34.09 -36.53
C ARG A 426 -19.93 35.23 -37.06
N ARG A 427 -19.92 36.40 -36.38
CA ARG A 427 -18.79 37.33 -36.46
C ARG A 427 -17.80 36.94 -35.37
N PHE A 428 -16.56 36.73 -35.77
CA PHE A 428 -15.45 36.47 -34.83
C PHE A 428 -15.23 37.69 -33.93
N ALA A 429 -15.67 37.63 -32.68
CA ALA A 429 -15.26 38.57 -31.64
C ALA A 429 -14.68 37.79 -30.50
N PHE A 430 -13.47 38.14 -30.07
CA PHE A 430 -12.90 37.59 -28.84
C PHE A 430 -13.86 37.89 -27.69
N ARG A 431 -14.22 36.85 -26.95
CA ARG A 431 -15.08 36.98 -25.76
C ARG A 431 -14.41 37.95 -24.78
N ARG A 432 -15.00 39.11 -24.53
CA ARG A 432 -14.75 39.86 -23.32
C ARG A 432 -15.22 38.99 -22.17
N ILE A 433 -14.25 38.40 -21.47
CA ILE A 433 -14.43 37.44 -20.41
C ILE A 433 -15.33 38.06 -19.35
N ALA A 434 -16.52 37.47 -19.11
CA ALA A 434 -17.25 37.71 -17.87
C ALA A 434 -16.38 37.15 -16.74
N PRO A 435 -15.75 37.97 -15.88
CA PRO A 435 -14.62 37.50 -15.07
C PRO A 435 -15.02 36.42 -14.06
N ALA A 436 -16.28 36.37 -13.63
CA ALA A 436 -16.75 35.44 -12.62
C ALA A 436 -17.00 34.01 -13.14
N THR A 437 -17.58 33.84 -14.31
CA THR A 437 -17.89 32.49 -14.86
C THR A 437 -16.66 31.77 -15.37
N ASN A 438 -15.72 32.49 -15.98
CA ASN A 438 -14.46 31.89 -16.43
C ASN A 438 -13.50 31.61 -15.28
N ALA A 439 -13.51 32.43 -14.21
CA ALA A 439 -12.76 32.15 -12.98
C ALA A 439 -13.25 30.85 -12.34
N LEU A 440 -14.57 30.62 -12.27
CA LEU A 440 -15.14 29.40 -11.73
C LEU A 440 -14.78 28.15 -12.58
N GLU A 441 -14.82 28.27 -13.91
CA GLU A 441 -14.42 27.19 -14.81
C GLU A 441 -12.92 26.86 -14.70
N CYS A 442 -12.06 27.87 -14.58
CA CYS A 442 -10.63 27.69 -14.33
C CYS A 442 -10.37 27.06 -12.95
N ILE A 443 -11.06 27.50 -11.90
CA ILE A 443 -10.96 26.91 -10.55
C ILE A 443 -11.39 25.44 -10.58
N LEU A 444 -12.51 25.12 -11.21
CA LEU A 444 -12.98 23.74 -11.38
C LEU A 444 -11.97 22.88 -12.15
N ALA A 445 -11.37 23.40 -13.22
CA ALA A 445 -10.34 22.69 -13.97
C ALA A 445 -9.09 22.44 -13.12
N ILE A 446 -8.60 23.45 -12.39
CA ILE A 446 -7.44 23.34 -11.49
C ILE A 446 -7.74 22.35 -10.35
N CYS A 447 -8.91 22.43 -9.71
CA CYS A 447 -9.32 21.49 -8.67
C CYS A 447 -9.41 20.05 -9.21
N THR A 448 -9.93 19.86 -10.42
CA THR A 448 -10.04 18.55 -11.06
C THR A 448 -8.66 17.95 -11.36
N VAL A 449 -7.74 18.76 -11.91
CA VAL A 449 -6.35 18.35 -12.13
C VAL A 449 -5.65 18.06 -10.79
N GLY A 450 -5.85 18.92 -9.79
CA GLY A 450 -5.29 18.73 -8.44
C GLY A 450 -5.80 17.43 -7.77
N LEU A 451 -7.10 17.16 -7.87
CA LEU A 451 -7.72 15.94 -7.36
C LEU A 451 -7.16 14.69 -8.06
N TRP A 452 -6.95 14.77 -9.37
CA TRP A 452 -6.31 13.68 -10.11
C TRP A 452 -4.86 13.49 -9.72
N VAL A 453 -4.06 14.55 -9.60
CA VAL A 453 -2.65 14.45 -9.16
C VAL A 453 -2.57 13.83 -7.76
N PHE A 454 -3.53 14.13 -6.90
CA PHE A 454 -3.63 13.51 -5.57
C PHE A 454 -4.02 12.02 -5.67
N ALA A 455 -5.04 11.69 -6.45
CA ALA A 455 -5.48 10.32 -6.70
C ALA A 455 -4.41 9.51 -7.47
N TYR A 456 -3.63 10.16 -8.35
CA TYR A 456 -2.55 9.57 -9.12
C TYR A 456 -1.50 8.85 -8.25
N ARG A 457 -1.21 9.38 -7.07
CA ARG A 457 -0.27 8.73 -6.13
C ARG A 457 -0.77 7.36 -5.66
N GLY A 458 -2.08 7.21 -5.48
CA GLY A 458 -2.71 5.92 -5.14
C GLY A 458 -2.93 4.99 -6.34
N VAL A 459 -3.05 5.56 -7.54
CA VAL A 459 -3.39 4.86 -8.80
C VAL A 459 -2.13 4.51 -9.62
N ARG A 460 -0.95 5.00 -9.23
CA ARG A 460 0.32 4.76 -9.94
C ARG A 460 0.64 3.27 -10.14
N ALA A 461 0.16 2.42 -9.23
CA ALA A 461 0.25 0.96 -9.34
C ALA A 461 -0.78 0.33 -10.31
N MET A 462 -1.54 1.14 -11.05
CA MET A 462 -2.61 0.70 -11.95
C MET A 462 -2.42 1.36 -13.33
N PRO A 463 -1.51 0.85 -14.20
CA PRO A 463 -1.09 1.52 -15.44
C PRO A 463 -2.26 1.87 -16.38
N THR A 464 -3.22 0.97 -16.55
CA THR A 464 -4.39 1.19 -17.42
C THR A 464 -5.32 2.28 -16.89
N LEU A 465 -5.61 2.27 -15.59
CA LEU A 465 -6.45 3.30 -14.95
C LEU A 465 -5.76 4.66 -15.00
N ASN A 466 -4.44 4.68 -14.84
CA ASN A 466 -3.61 5.86 -14.97
C ASN A 466 -3.65 6.44 -16.39
N THR A 467 -3.47 5.61 -17.43
CA THR A 467 -3.52 6.04 -18.82
C THR A 467 -4.90 6.58 -19.19
N VAL A 468 -5.96 5.87 -18.81
CA VAL A 468 -7.35 6.28 -19.07
C VAL A 468 -7.69 7.57 -18.34
N GLY A 469 -7.34 7.69 -17.07
CA GLY A 469 -7.55 8.91 -16.29
C GLY A 469 -6.81 10.10 -16.88
N THR A 470 -5.57 9.93 -17.31
CA THR A 470 -4.79 10.98 -17.99
C THR A 470 -5.43 11.43 -19.30
N LEU A 471 -5.94 10.49 -20.11
CA LEU A 471 -6.67 10.81 -21.35
C LEU A 471 -7.95 11.58 -21.07
N VAL A 472 -8.74 11.16 -20.09
CA VAL A 472 -10.00 11.84 -19.71
C VAL A 472 -9.73 13.26 -19.21
N ILE A 473 -8.71 13.47 -18.40
CA ILE A 473 -8.33 14.79 -17.93
C ILE A 473 -7.80 15.67 -19.05
N SER A 474 -6.98 15.11 -19.94
CA SER A 474 -6.52 15.83 -21.13
C SER A 474 -7.69 16.28 -21.99
N LEU A 475 -8.68 15.42 -22.22
CA LEU A 475 -9.90 15.76 -22.93
C LEU A 475 -10.70 16.86 -22.20
N PHE A 476 -10.85 16.76 -20.88
CA PHE A 476 -11.52 17.76 -20.06
C PHE A 476 -10.84 19.13 -20.16
N VAL A 477 -9.50 19.16 -20.02
CA VAL A 477 -8.72 20.40 -20.19
C VAL A 477 -8.88 20.98 -21.60
N ILE A 478 -8.82 20.14 -22.64
CA ILE A 478 -9.05 20.58 -24.03
C ILE A 478 -10.44 21.21 -24.19
N VAL A 479 -11.49 20.60 -23.62
CA VAL A 479 -12.86 21.14 -23.68
C VAL A 479 -12.97 22.48 -22.96
N VAL A 480 -12.36 22.61 -21.77
CA VAL A 480 -12.34 23.88 -21.01
C VAL A 480 -11.58 24.96 -21.78
N VAL A 481 -10.40 24.64 -22.31
CA VAL A 481 -9.59 25.57 -23.11
C VAL A 481 -10.33 25.96 -24.38
N ALA A 482 -10.95 25.01 -25.09
CA ALA A 482 -11.75 25.28 -26.26
C ALA A 482 -12.93 26.23 -25.96
N ARG A 483 -13.58 26.06 -24.81
CA ARG A 483 -14.68 26.91 -24.36
C ARG A 483 -14.21 28.33 -24.01
N ILE A 484 -13.00 28.50 -23.50
CA ILE A 484 -12.40 29.81 -23.21
C ILE A 484 -11.98 30.53 -24.49
N ILE A 485 -11.39 29.81 -25.47
CA ILE A 485 -10.81 30.37 -26.69
C ILE A 485 -11.84 30.56 -27.81
N LEU A 486 -12.85 29.68 -27.92
CA LEU A 486 -13.82 29.76 -28.96
C LEU A 486 -14.74 30.99 -28.79
N PRO A 487 -14.98 31.76 -29.86
CA PRO A 487 -15.74 33.01 -29.78
C PRO A 487 -17.20 32.77 -29.38
N VAL A 488 -17.64 33.52 -28.38
CA VAL A 488 -19.05 33.60 -27.98
C VAL A 488 -19.72 34.76 -28.68
N ARG A 489 -20.95 34.55 -29.02
CA ARG A 489 -21.87 35.54 -29.61
C ARG A 489 -21.88 36.82 -28.80
N SER A 490 -21.51 37.96 -29.40
CA SER A 490 -21.93 39.25 -28.90
C SER A 490 -23.36 39.47 -29.32
N GLY A 491 -24.29 39.49 -28.39
CA GLY A 491 -25.66 39.93 -28.63
C GLY A 491 -25.70 41.44 -28.86
N TYR A 492 -25.07 41.88 -29.93
CA TYR A 492 -25.30 43.23 -30.41
C TYR A 492 -26.56 43.14 -31.29
N ARG A 493 -27.69 43.51 -30.73
CA ARG A 493 -28.86 43.94 -31.51
C ARG A 493 -28.46 45.25 -32.16
N GLU A 494 -28.08 45.24 -33.42
CA GLU A 494 -28.13 46.41 -34.27
C GLU A 494 -29.61 46.75 -34.40
N GLN A 495 -30.06 47.75 -33.63
CA GLN A 495 -31.26 48.50 -33.96
C GLN A 495 -30.94 49.34 -35.20
N THR A 496 -31.10 48.77 -36.37
CA THR A 496 -31.19 49.53 -37.64
C THR A 496 -32.65 49.90 -37.84
N ASP A 497 -33.10 50.88 -37.08
CA ASP A 497 -34.21 51.74 -37.50
C ASP A 497 -33.72 53.18 -37.45
N GLY A 498 -33.47 53.70 -38.63
CA GLY A 498 -33.07 55.07 -38.88
C GLY A 498 -34.15 56.09 -38.49
N LYS A 499 -34.09 56.51 -37.22
CA LYS A 499 -34.58 57.83 -36.76
C LYS A 499 -33.73 58.15 -35.52
N GLY A 500 -32.81 59.07 -35.73
CA GLY A 500 -32.13 59.71 -34.62
C GLY A 500 -33.13 60.49 -33.74
N PRO A 501 -32.98 60.49 -32.42
CA PRO A 501 -33.79 61.33 -31.57
C PRO A 501 -33.46 62.79 -31.80
N ASP A 502 -34.53 63.55 -32.05
CA ASP A 502 -34.56 65.03 -32.19
C ASP A 502 -34.30 65.62 -30.81
N PHE A 503 -33.12 66.25 -30.67
CA PHE A 503 -32.73 66.96 -29.42
C PHE A 503 -33.11 68.42 -29.55
N THR A 504 -34.40 68.72 -29.53
CA THR A 504 -34.90 70.07 -29.22
C THR A 504 -35.98 69.98 -28.16
N GLY A 505 -35.58 70.16 -26.92
CA GLY A 505 -36.51 70.20 -25.79
C GLY A 505 -35.83 70.22 -24.43
N ASP A 506 -35.80 71.41 -23.89
CA ASP A 506 -35.71 71.78 -22.45
C ASP A 506 -34.52 71.26 -21.62
N LEU A 507 -33.58 72.18 -21.45
CA LEU A 507 -32.60 72.23 -20.32
C LEU A 507 -33.36 72.41 -19.01
N VAL A 508 -33.54 71.36 -18.26
CA VAL A 508 -33.94 71.42 -16.84
C VAL A 508 -32.68 71.59 -16.00
N ASP A 509 -32.61 72.73 -15.35
CA ASP A 509 -31.57 73.23 -14.44
C ASP A 509 -31.54 72.36 -13.15
N LEU A 510 -30.61 71.44 -13.04
CA LEU A 510 -30.37 70.65 -11.83
C LEU A 510 -29.26 71.35 -11.01
N ARG A 511 -29.65 72.30 -10.15
CA ARG A 511 -28.78 72.80 -9.05
C ARG A 511 -28.64 71.71 -8.00
N LEU A 512 -27.41 71.33 -7.76
CA LEU A 512 -27.02 70.51 -6.59
C LEU A 512 -27.10 71.38 -5.31
N PRO A 513 -27.61 70.87 -4.19
CA PRO A 513 -27.58 71.59 -2.92
C PRO A 513 -26.15 71.63 -2.35
N ALA A 514 -25.82 72.79 -1.78
CA ALA A 514 -24.53 73.08 -1.14
C ALA A 514 -24.27 72.18 0.09
N ALA A 515 -23.04 71.74 0.21
CA ALA A 515 -22.56 71.00 1.37
C ALA A 515 -22.40 71.90 2.61
N GLU A 516 -22.95 71.50 3.72
CA GLU A 516 -22.69 72.12 5.04
C GLU A 516 -21.30 71.77 5.56
N PRO A 517 -20.64 72.68 6.30
CA PRO A 517 -19.29 72.47 6.81
C PRO A 517 -19.28 71.61 8.07
N VAL A 518 -18.40 70.63 8.10
CA VAL A 518 -18.11 69.79 9.27
C VAL A 518 -17.15 70.51 10.23
N ASP A 519 -17.56 70.66 11.49
CA ASP A 519 -16.82 71.19 12.60
C ASP A 519 -15.71 70.24 13.13
N PRO A 520 -14.46 70.62 13.27
CA PRO A 520 -13.42 69.75 13.79
C PRO A 520 -13.32 69.85 15.33
N ARG A 521 -13.53 68.72 16.02
CA ARG A 521 -13.10 68.59 17.43
C ARG A 521 -12.17 67.39 17.62
N PRO A 522 -11.20 67.50 18.56
CA PRO A 522 -9.97 66.73 18.53
C PRO A 522 -10.08 65.37 19.24
N ALA A 523 -9.21 64.46 18.81
CA ALA A 523 -8.98 63.16 19.35
C ALA A 523 -8.47 63.15 20.79
N SER A 524 -9.03 62.31 21.64
CA SER A 524 -8.50 61.94 22.96
C SER A 524 -7.67 60.67 22.88
N ALA A 525 -6.54 60.69 23.60
CA ALA A 525 -5.48 59.69 23.63
C ALA A 525 -5.86 58.32 24.22
N PRO A 526 -5.07 57.29 23.99
CA PRO A 526 -5.33 55.93 24.44
C PRO A 526 -4.88 55.67 25.87
N ALA A 527 -5.62 54.84 26.60
CA ALA A 527 -5.29 54.35 27.93
C ALA A 527 -4.39 53.09 27.85
N GLU A 528 -3.39 53.10 28.72
CA GLU A 528 -2.46 51.98 28.98
C GLU A 528 -3.16 50.76 29.62
N PRO A 529 -2.56 49.57 29.50
CA PRO A 529 -3.09 48.35 30.12
C PRO A 529 -2.60 48.17 31.56
N ALA A 530 -3.50 47.74 32.42
CA ALA A 530 -3.22 47.36 33.80
C ALA A 530 -2.71 45.93 33.90
N GLU A 531 -1.61 45.74 34.64
CA GLU A 531 -1.12 44.50 35.22
C GLU A 531 -2.09 43.98 36.29
N ALA A 532 -2.22 42.65 36.35
CA ALA A 532 -2.55 41.91 37.57
C ALA A 532 -2.16 40.45 37.30
N ASP A 533 -1.15 40.02 37.83
CA ASP A 533 -0.78 39.51 39.15
C ASP A 533 -1.32 38.11 39.44
N ALA A 534 -0.37 37.32 39.88
CA ALA A 534 -0.24 35.92 40.19
C ALA A 534 -1.28 35.31 41.17
N ALA A 535 -1.25 34.00 41.15
CA ALA A 535 -1.46 33.02 42.21
C ALA A 535 -2.72 32.14 42.10
N ARG A 536 -2.56 30.94 41.67
CA ARG A 536 -2.55 29.63 42.40
C ARG A 536 -2.46 28.49 41.44
#